data_83e084eee9b8f96461246704cfab01ea
#
_entry.id   83e084eee9b8f96461246704cfab01ea
#
_cell.length_a   1.000
_cell.length_b   1.000
_cell.length_c   1.000
_cell.angle_alpha   90.00
_cell.angle_beta   90.00
_cell.angle_gamma   90.00
#
_symmetry.space_group_name_H-M   'P 1'
#
loop_
_entity.id
_entity.type
_entity.pdbx_description
1 polymer ?
#
loop_
_entity_poly.entity_id
_entity_poly.type
_entity_poly.pdbx_seq_one_letter_code
_entity_poly.pdbx_strand_id
1 'polypeptide(L)'
;MSKELLTRWENIETLGNNQSVYFYAWGGDAQINAYIQWAAQQVKTKYNINLVHVKLSDTSEAVSRVLAEKSAHNNDQGSVDLVWINGANFATMSEHALLLKQWANKLPHFAYTDPANNPAVNFDFGIPTNGMEAPWGQASLTFYYDSLAINEQTNNKLPTTLNELLNWSTQNPGRFSYPKPPDFLGMSFLKYALVILHQQSSENIKAQLNQAATANNTAQVLTPLWNFLNKLHPTLWRGGTHFMQSGAQMRRLVDDTELSIAFTFSAPEVPAAVKRYDLPKSIRSYAMADGSLSNTHFVAIPYNASHPQSAQLVANFLLSPEAQAQKQKAHIWGDKSVLIQSRLTPEQQALFKTAKPHPSALPFNSIKRTLSEPHPSWVNAIMQGWQTRYGVSQ
;
A
#
# COMPACT_ATOMS: atom_id res chain seq x y z
N MET A 1 13.14 2.05 -37.34
CA MET A 1 11.81 2.49 -36.88
C MET A 1 12.03 3.69 -35.98
N SER A 2 11.36 4.84 -36.19
CA SER A 2 11.59 6.01 -35.34
C SER A 2 11.11 5.74 -33.90
N LYS A 3 11.78 6.36 -32.90
CA LYS A 3 11.43 6.19 -31.48
C LYS A 3 9.96 6.57 -31.18
N GLU A 4 9.38 7.44 -32.01
CA GLU A 4 8.01 7.93 -31.93
C GLU A 4 6.97 6.86 -32.41
N LEU A 5 7.32 6.05 -33.40
CA LEU A 5 6.49 4.93 -33.89
C LEU A 5 6.42 3.81 -32.85
N LEU A 6 7.48 3.56 -32.08
CA LEU A 6 7.53 2.54 -31.04
C LEU A 6 6.65 2.86 -29.81
N THR A 7 6.20 4.11 -29.67
CA THR A 7 5.39 4.57 -28.51
C THR A 7 3.89 4.68 -28.77
N ARG A 8 3.42 4.43 -30.00
CA ARG A 8 2.00 4.38 -30.30
C ARG A 8 1.42 3.04 -29.82
N TRP A 9 0.27 3.08 -29.18
CA TRP A 9 -0.34 1.89 -28.58
C TRP A 9 -0.54 0.72 -29.57
N GLU A 10 -1.00 1.00 -30.78
CA GLU A 10 -1.19 0.00 -31.84
C GLU A 10 0.11 -0.76 -32.16
N ASN A 11 1.25 -0.08 -32.13
CA ASN A 11 2.56 -0.72 -32.34
C ASN A 11 2.99 -1.52 -31.10
N ILE A 12 2.65 -1.06 -29.90
CA ILE A 12 2.90 -1.79 -28.65
C ILE A 12 2.11 -3.12 -28.67
N GLU A 13 0.84 -3.10 -29.08
CA GLU A 13 0.03 -4.31 -29.23
C GLU A 13 0.63 -5.29 -30.26
N THR A 14 1.13 -4.79 -31.36
CA THR A 14 1.74 -5.64 -32.39
C THR A 14 3.08 -6.24 -31.96
N LEU A 15 3.95 -5.45 -31.33
CA LEU A 15 5.30 -5.84 -30.94
C LEU A 15 5.35 -6.65 -29.64
N GLY A 16 4.37 -6.42 -28.74
CA GLY A 16 4.36 -7.02 -27.42
C GLY A 16 3.77 -8.41 -27.33
N ASN A 17 3.17 -8.93 -28.41
CA ASN A 17 2.58 -10.26 -28.41
C ASN A 17 3.65 -11.37 -28.50
N ASN A 18 3.27 -12.59 -28.06
CA ASN A 18 4.05 -13.83 -28.20
C ASN A 18 5.39 -13.83 -27.45
N GLN A 19 5.53 -13.10 -26.36
CA GLN A 19 6.76 -13.01 -25.57
C GLN A 19 6.55 -13.49 -24.12
N SER A 20 7.64 -13.59 -23.37
CA SER A 20 7.60 -13.79 -21.92
C SER A 20 7.81 -12.46 -21.19
N VAL A 21 7.13 -12.27 -20.07
CA VAL A 21 7.30 -11.11 -19.18
C VAL A 21 7.62 -11.61 -17.77
N TYR A 22 8.77 -11.27 -17.26
CA TYR A 22 9.17 -11.59 -15.90
C TYR A 22 8.71 -10.49 -14.96
N PHE A 23 7.64 -10.80 -14.22
CA PHE A 23 7.03 -9.88 -13.23
C PHE A 23 7.56 -10.17 -11.84
N TYR A 24 8.42 -9.29 -11.36
CA TYR A 24 8.98 -9.32 -10.02
C TYR A 24 8.00 -8.67 -9.05
N ALA A 25 7.38 -9.48 -8.20
CA ALA A 25 6.35 -9.04 -7.29
C ALA A 25 6.42 -9.78 -5.95
N TRP A 26 6.00 -9.11 -4.87
CA TRP A 26 5.94 -9.73 -3.56
C TRP A 26 5.11 -11.01 -3.57
N GLY A 27 5.67 -12.08 -2.98
CA GLY A 27 5.11 -13.42 -3.02
C GLY A 27 4.58 -13.95 -1.68
N GLY A 28 4.50 -13.09 -0.64
CA GLY A 28 4.18 -13.51 0.72
C GLY A 28 2.71 -13.82 1.01
N ASP A 29 1.79 -13.62 0.07
CA ASP A 29 0.36 -13.87 0.25
C ASP A 29 -0.20 -14.80 -0.84
N ALA A 30 -0.93 -15.85 -0.42
CA ALA A 30 -1.48 -16.84 -1.32
C ALA A 30 -2.59 -16.29 -2.23
N GLN A 31 -3.40 -15.33 -1.77
CA GLN A 31 -4.49 -14.74 -2.56
C GLN A 31 -3.91 -13.82 -3.64
N ILE A 32 -2.90 -13.03 -3.30
CA ILE A 32 -2.17 -12.18 -4.26
C ILE A 32 -1.51 -13.04 -5.32
N ASN A 33 -0.83 -14.12 -4.92
CA ASN A 33 -0.20 -15.06 -5.85
C ASN A 33 -1.23 -15.70 -6.79
N ALA A 34 -2.41 -16.09 -6.28
CA ALA A 34 -3.49 -16.65 -7.08
C ALA A 34 -4.07 -15.62 -8.08
N TYR A 35 -4.20 -14.34 -7.66
CA TYR A 35 -4.62 -13.27 -8.56
C TYR A 35 -3.61 -13.05 -9.70
N ILE A 36 -2.31 -13.00 -9.40
CA ILE A 36 -1.26 -12.84 -10.42
C ILE A 36 -1.27 -14.04 -11.39
N GLN A 37 -1.49 -15.26 -10.88
CA GLN A 37 -1.63 -16.45 -11.72
C GLN A 37 -2.87 -16.39 -12.62
N TRP A 38 -4.01 -15.89 -12.11
CA TRP A 38 -5.19 -15.64 -12.91
C TRP A 38 -4.89 -14.59 -14.01
N ALA A 39 -4.24 -13.48 -13.67
CA ALA A 39 -3.84 -12.47 -14.64
C ALA A 39 -2.92 -13.04 -15.73
N ALA A 40 -1.99 -13.94 -15.36
CA ALA A 40 -1.13 -14.63 -16.31
C ALA A 40 -1.93 -15.47 -17.32
N GLN A 41 -2.98 -16.15 -16.88
CA GLN A 41 -3.88 -16.90 -17.79
C GLN A 41 -4.62 -15.96 -18.75
N GLN A 42 -5.09 -14.79 -18.26
CA GLN A 42 -5.81 -13.81 -19.08
C GLN A 42 -4.90 -13.21 -20.16
N VAL A 43 -3.69 -12.75 -19.79
CA VAL A 43 -2.75 -12.16 -20.77
C VAL A 43 -2.21 -13.22 -21.74
N LYS A 44 -2.12 -14.49 -21.31
CA LYS A 44 -1.82 -15.61 -22.22
C LYS A 44 -2.90 -15.78 -23.28
N THR A 45 -4.16 -15.76 -22.88
CA THR A 45 -5.30 -15.88 -23.80
C THR A 45 -5.40 -14.69 -24.74
N LYS A 46 -5.20 -13.47 -24.21
CA LYS A 46 -5.46 -12.24 -24.94
C LYS A 46 -4.31 -11.83 -25.87
N TYR A 47 -3.06 -12.01 -25.43
CA TYR A 47 -1.87 -11.52 -26.12
C TYR A 47 -0.82 -12.61 -26.41
N ASN A 48 -1.10 -13.86 -26.07
CA ASN A 48 -0.13 -14.97 -26.07
C ASN A 48 1.15 -14.66 -25.26
N ILE A 49 1.05 -13.79 -24.25
CA ILE A 49 2.16 -13.45 -23.34
C ILE A 49 2.26 -14.52 -22.25
N ASN A 50 3.47 -15.02 -22.03
CA ASN A 50 3.79 -15.87 -20.89
C ASN A 50 4.24 -15.00 -19.70
N LEU A 51 3.33 -14.65 -18.79
CA LEU A 51 3.64 -13.88 -17.59
C LEU A 51 4.19 -14.80 -16.50
N VAL A 52 5.44 -14.59 -16.13
CA VAL A 52 6.16 -15.35 -15.10
C VAL A 52 6.23 -14.52 -13.83
N HIS A 53 5.53 -14.95 -12.78
CA HIS A 53 5.63 -14.32 -11.45
C HIS A 53 6.92 -14.72 -10.75
N VAL A 54 7.90 -13.84 -10.69
CA VAL A 54 9.12 -14.00 -9.89
C VAL A 54 8.82 -13.46 -8.48
N LYS A 55 8.64 -14.39 -7.53
CA LYS A 55 8.25 -14.06 -6.16
C LYS A 55 9.41 -13.46 -5.38
N LEU A 56 9.20 -12.26 -4.83
CA LEU A 56 10.15 -11.57 -3.96
C LEU A 56 9.70 -11.66 -2.50
N SER A 57 10.67 -11.67 -1.60
CA SER A 57 10.44 -11.40 -0.17
C SER A 57 10.35 -9.89 0.07
N ASP A 58 11.15 -9.10 -0.64
CA ASP A 58 11.18 -7.64 -0.60
C ASP A 58 11.50 -7.07 -2.00
N THR A 59 10.88 -5.95 -2.36
CA THR A 59 11.08 -5.30 -3.68
C THR A 59 12.52 -4.79 -3.88
N SER A 60 13.26 -4.51 -2.81
CA SER A 60 14.68 -4.12 -2.89
C SER A 60 15.57 -5.16 -3.58
N GLU A 61 15.15 -6.43 -3.60
CA GLU A 61 15.84 -7.48 -4.36
C GLU A 61 15.83 -7.19 -5.87
N ALA A 62 14.70 -6.73 -6.42
CA ALA A 62 14.61 -6.33 -7.82
C ALA A 62 15.41 -5.04 -8.10
N VAL A 63 15.37 -4.07 -7.19
CA VAL A 63 16.17 -2.85 -7.28
C VAL A 63 17.66 -3.17 -7.36
N SER A 64 18.15 -4.01 -6.45
CA SER A 64 19.55 -4.45 -6.40
C SER A 64 19.96 -5.17 -7.68
N ARG A 65 19.07 -6.00 -8.25
CA ARG A 65 19.33 -6.71 -9.51
C ARG A 65 19.50 -5.74 -10.67
N VAL A 66 18.57 -4.79 -10.85
CA VAL A 66 18.64 -3.81 -11.95
C VAL A 66 19.88 -2.91 -11.79
N LEU A 67 20.27 -2.53 -10.56
CA LEU A 67 21.51 -1.80 -10.28
C LEU A 67 22.74 -2.60 -10.68
N ALA A 68 22.78 -3.90 -10.35
CA ALA A 68 23.89 -4.78 -10.74
C ALA A 68 24.00 -4.93 -12.26
N GLU A 69 22.85 -5.10 -12.94
CA GLU A 69 22.80 -5.17 -14.42
C GLU A 69 23.32 -3.86 -15.06
N LYS A 70 22.94 -2.69 -14.51
CA LYS A 70 23.45 -1.39 -14.95
C LYS A 70 24.97 -1.29 -14.79
N SER A 71 25.48 -1.73 -13.63
CA SER A 71 26.91 -1.73 -13.36
C SER A 71 27.69 -2.67 -14.29
N ALA A 72 27.04 -3.76 -14.75
CA ALA A 72 27.57 -4.69 -15.74
C ALA A 72 27.35 -4.22 -17.19
N HIS A 73 26.87 -2.97 -17.42
CA HIS A 73 26.54 -2.41 -18.74
C HIS A 73 25.49 -3.20 -19.54
N ASN A 74 24.63 -3.97 -18.86
CA ASN A 74 23.51 -4.65 -19.49
C ASN A 74 22.31 -3.69 -19.64
N ASN A 75 22.26 -2.98 -20.77
CA ASN A 75 21.35 -1.86 -21.01
C ASN A 75 20.06 -2.23 -21.78
N ASP A 76 19.92 -3.45 -22.28
CA ASP A 76 18.81 -3.89 -23.17
C ASP A 76 18.36 -5.34 -22.98
N GLN A 77 19.03 -6.10 -22.13
CA GLN A 77 18.72 -7.52 -21.84
C GLN A 77 18.57 -7.77 -20.34
N GLY A 78 17.86 -6.85 -19.67
CA GLY A 78 17.58 -6.97 -18.25
C GLY A 78 16.69 -8.19 -17.94
N SER A 79 16.89 -8.78 -16.78
CA SER A 79 16.12 -9.94 -16.32
C SER A 79 14.77 -9.57 -15.72
N VAL A 80 14.51 -8.29 -15.46
CA VAL A 80 13.28 -7.76 -14.89
C VAL A 80 12.51 -7.01 -15.98
N ASP A 81 11.33 -7.50 -16.36
CA ASP A 81 10.49 -6.80 -17.35
C ASP A 81 9.44 -5.91 -16.68
N LEU A 82 8.89 -6.34 -15.55
CA LEU A 82 7.91 -5.60 -14.77
C LEU A 82 8.20 -5.79 -13.29
N VAL A 83 8.04 -4.75 -12.49
CA VAL A 83 8.23 -4.82 -11.03
C VAL A 83 7.06 -4.16 -10.30
N TRP A 84 6.52 -4.82 -9.27
CA TRP A 84 5.63 -4.19 -8.30
C TRP A 84 6.46 -3.35 -7.34
N ILE A 85 6.22 -2.04 -7.32
CA ILE A 85 7.08 -1.08 -6.64
C ILE A 85 6.26 0.00 -5.93
N ASN A 86 6.82 0.59 -4.90
CA ASN A 86 6.38 1.84 -4.29
C ASN A 86 7.43 2.42 -3.35
N GLY A 87 7.21 3.66 -2.91
CA GLY A 87 7.94 4.33 -1.85
C GLY A 87 9.44 4.46 -2.07
N ALA A 88 10.22 3.99 -1.11
CA ALA A 88 11.68 4.11 -1.14
C ALA A 88 12.33 3.37 -2.33
N ASN A 89 11.73 2.27 -2.77
CA ASN A 89 12.21 1.51 -3.93
C ASN A 89 12.03 2.31 -5.23
N PHE A 90 10.85 2.95 -5.41
CA PHE A 90 10.62 3.85 -6.54
C PHE A 90 11.58 5.04 -6.50
N ALA A 91 11.73 5.69 -5.33
CA ALA A 91 12.67 6.79 -5.14
C ALA A 91 14.08 6.42 -5.60
N THR A 92 14.59 5.27 -5.12
CA THR A 92 15.91 4.75 -5.49
C THR A 92 16.02 4.50 -6.99
N MET A 93 15.05 3.79 -7.59
CA MET A 93 15.10 3.49 -9.03
C MET A 93 15.00 4.76 -9.89
N SER A 94 14.20 5.74 -9.47
CA SER A 94 14.07 7.03 -10.16
C SER A 94 15.37 7.85 -10.10
N GLU A 95 15.95 7.97 -8.90
CA GLU A 95 17.20 8.71 -8.67
C GLU A 95 18.36 8.14 -9.47
N HIS A 96 18.46 6.83 -9.53
CA HIS A 96 19.53 6.14 -10.29
C HIS A 96 19.20 5.94 -11.77
N ALA A 97 18.11 6.54 -12.30
CA ALA A 97 17.67 6.41 -13.69
C ALA A 97 17.57 4.93 -14.15
N LEU A 98 16.88 4.11 -13.34
CA LEU A 98 16.69 2.68 -13.57
C LEU A 98 15.33 2.35 -14.20
N LEU A 99 14.49 3.35 -14.47
CA LEU A 99 13.12 3.16 -14.93
C LEU A 99 12.92 3.66 -16.36
N LEU A 100 12.08 2.96 -17.11
CA LEU A 100 11.56 3.42 -18.40
C LEU A 100 10.68 4.65 -18.17
N LYS A 101 10.88 5.71 -18.96
CA LYS A 101 10.21 7.00 -18.76
C LYS A 101 9.00 7.17 -19.68
N GLN A 102 7.99 7.93 -19.21
CA GLN A 102 6.88 8.44 -20.03
C GLN A 102 6.07 7.37 -20.77
N TRP A 103 5.84 6.21 -20.15
CA TRP A 103 5.05 5.12 -20.74
C TRP A 103 3.69 4.94 -20.06
N ALA A 104 3.61 5.08 -18.73
CA ALA A 104 2.44 4.69 -17.95
C ALA A 104 1.20 5.54 -18.28
N ASN A 105 1.37 6.84 -18.43
CA ASN A 105 0.30 7.77 -18.80
C ASN A 105 -0.19 7.63 -20.25
N LYS A 106 0.47 6.81 -21.06
CA LYS A 106 0.04 6.47 -22.43
C LYS A 106 -0.77 5.18 -22.51
N LEU A 107 -0.91 4.46 -21.41
CA LEU A 107 -1.74 3.26 -21.35
C LEU A 107 -3.22 3.65 -21.55
N PRO A 108 -3.98 2.95 -22.43
CA PRO A 108 -5.40 3.26 -22.67
C PRO A 108 -6.26 3.30 -21.40
N HIS A 109 -6.01 2.38 -20.46
CA HIS A 109 -6.79 2.34 -19.23
C HIS A 109 -6.36 3.36 -18.17
N PHE A 110 -5.23 4.07 -18.34
CA PHE A 110 -4.78 5.09 -17.40
C PHE A 110 -5.79 6.26 -17.29
N ALA A 111 -6.49 6.60 -18.37
CA ALA A 111 -7.52 7.63 -18.35
C ALA A 111 -8.67 7.34 -17.36
N TYR A 112 -8.94 6.05 -17.05
CA TYR A 112 -9.97 5.66 -16.09
C TYR A 112 -9.60 5.95 -14.63
N THR A 113 -8.34 6.25 -14.36
CA THR A 113 -7.87 6.63 -13.01
C THR A 113 -8.15 8.09 -12.68
N ASP A 114 -8.60 8.89 -13.66
CA ASP A 114 -8.85 10.35 -13.57
C ASP A 114 -7.65 11.13 -13.01
N PRO A 115 -6.47 11.06 -13.66
CA PRO A 115 -5.24 11.60 -13.11
C PRO A 115 -5.30 13.13 -12.88
N ALA A 116 -6.18 13.86 -13.55
CA ALA A 116 -6.37 15.30 -13.36
C ALA A 116 -6.99 15.61 -11.97
N ASN A 117 -7.87 14.75 -11.47
CA ASN A 117 -8.59 14.95 -10.20
C ASN A 117 -8.20 13.93 -9.11
N ASN A 118 -7.32 12.98 -9.43
CA ASN A 118 -6.84 11.95 -8.52
C ASN A 118 -5.31 12.00 -8.37
N PRO A 119 -4.78 12.87 -7.51
CA PRO A 119 -3.32 13.01 -7.35
C PRO A 119 -2.64 11.72 -6.86
N ALA A 120 -3.37 10.80 -6.22
CA ALA A 120 -2.81 9.56 -5.70
C ALA A 120 -2.20 8.63 -6.79
N VAL A 121 -2.55 8.84 -8.06
CA VAL A 121 -1.98 8.07 -9.18
C VAL A 121 -0.81 8.78 -9.87
N ASN A 122 -0.50 10.00 -9.45
CA ASN A 122 0.58 10.82 -9.99
C ASN A 122 1.78 10.95 -9.05
N PHE A 123 1.61 10.48 -7.80
CA PHE A 123 2.65 10.56 -6.76
C PHE A 123 2.79 9.21 -6.05
N ASP A 124 4.02 8.76 -5.89
CA ASP A 124 4.38 7.64 -5.03
C ASP A 124 5.13 8.17 -3.81
N PHE A 125 4.50 8.06 -2.63
CA PHE A 125 5.01 8.61 -1.35
C PHE A 125 5.52 10.06 -1.49
N GLY A 126 4.72 10.91 -2.13
CA GLY A 126 5.05 12.32 -2.33
C GLY A 126 6.04 12.61 -3.48
N ILE A 127 6.57 11.60 -4.16
CA ILE A 127 7.46 11.75 -5.31
C ILE A 127 6.65 11.67 -6.60
N PRO A 128 6.76 12.64 -7.53
CA PRO A 128 6.06 12.58 -8.81
C PRO A 128 6.46 11.34 -9.62
N THR A 129 5.47 10.58 -10.10
CA THR A 129 5.70 9.37 -10.90
C THR A 129 6.29 9.68 -12.28
N ASN A 130 6.01 10.86 -12.83
CA ASN A 130 6.48 11.32 -14.14
C ASN A 130 6.26 10.30 -15.27
N GLY A 131 5.21 9.47 -15.14
CA GLY A 131 4.88 8.40 -16.09
C GLY A 131 5.88 7.24 -16.14
N MET A 132 6.67 7.05 -15.08
CA MET A 132 7.61 5.94 -14.94
C MET A 132 6.97 4.68 -14.35
N GLU A 133 5.79 4.81 -13.76
CA GLU A 133 5.06 3.70 -13.16
C GLU A 133 3.54 3.86 -13.35
N ALA A 134 2.83 2.75 -13.45
CA ALA A 134 1.38 2.68 -13.62
C ALA A 134 0.70 2.19 -12.33
N PRO A 135 -0.37 2.86 -11.87
CA PRO A 135 -1.10 2.42 -10.69
C PRO A 135 -1.87 1.13 -11.01
N TRP A 136 -1.97 0.20 -10.05
CA TRP A 136 -2.75 -1.01 -10.23
C TRP A 136 -3.54 -1.45 -9.00
N GLY A 137 -3.44 -0.74 -7.88
CA GLY A 137 -4.21 -0.98 -6.67
C GLY A 137 -4.03 0.09 -5.61
N GLN A 138 -4.86 0.02 -4.58
CA GLN A 138 -4.79 0.92 -3.42
C GLN A 138 -4.97 0.15 -2.14
N ALA A 139 -4.11 0.43 -1.16
CA ALA A 139 -4.26 -0.04 0.20
C ALA A 139 -4.47 1.13 1.16
N SER A 140 -5.11 0.85 2.28
CA SER A 140 -5.40 1.88 3.30
C SER A 140 -5.29 1.28 4.68
N LEU A 141 -4.74 2.05 5.61
CA LEU A 141 -4.73 1.70 7.01
C LEU A 141 -6.16 1.53 7.50
N THR A 142 -6.50 0.32 7.90
CA THR A 142 -7.84 -0.09 8.34
C THR A 142 -7.73 -0.63 9.75
N PHE A 143 -8.57 -0.13 10.64
CA PHE A 143 -8.65 -0.64 12.01
C PHE A 143 -9.70 -1.74 12.10
N TYR A 144 -9.53 -2.63 13.07
CA TYR A 144 -10.52 -3.64 13.44
C TYR A 144 -10.55 -3.84 14.96
N TYR A 145 -11.69 -4.27 15.47
CA TYR A 145 -11.95 -4.41 16.88
C TYR A 145 -12.82 -5.62 17.19
N ASP A 146 -12.76 -6.11 18.41
CA ASP A 146 -13.69 -7.10 18.91
C ASP A 146 -14.98 -6.43 19.42
N SER A 147 -16.08 -6.66 18.73
CA SER A 147 -17.39 -6.09 19.07
C SER A 147 -18.01 -6.65 20.36
N LEU A 148 -17.46 -7.71 20.93
CA LEU A 148 -17.83 -8.19 22.27
C LEU A 148 -17.12 -7.39 23.36
N ALA A 149 -15.88 -6.94 23.12
CA ALA A 149 -15.11 -6.15 24.05
C ALA A 149 -15.48 -4.65 23.97
N ILE A 150 -15.88 -4.17 22.80
CA ILE A 150 -16.20 -2.76 22.54
C ILE A 150 -17.63 -2.67 22.00
N ASN A 151 -18.58 -2.28 22.85
CA ASN A 151 -19.98 -2.08 22.49
C ASN A 151 -20.62 -1.01 23.37
N GLU A 152 -21.76 -0.47 22.91
CA GLU A 152 -22.49 0.59 23.64
C GLU A 152 -23.07 0.11 24.98
N GLN A 153 -23.38 -1.19 25.11
CA GLN A 153 -23.93 -1.74 26.33
C GLN A 153 -22.94 -1.77 27.49
N THR A 154 -21.64 -1.87 27.17
CA THR A 154 -20.54 -1.82 28.13
C THR A 154 -20.05 -0.41 28.40
N ASN A 155 -20.65 0.62 27.80
CA ASN A 155 -20.19 2.02 27.80
C ASN A 155 -18.76 2.17 27.26
N ASN A 156 -18.27 1.21 26.49
CA ASN A 156 -16.93 1.20 25.88
C ASN A 156 -17.08 1.59 24.41
N LYS A 157 -17.08 2.91 24.18
CA LYS A 157 -17.29 3.47 22.84
C LYS A 157 -16.05 3.28 21.95
N LEU A 158 -16.29 2.86 20.70
CA LEU A 158 -15.25 2.71 19.69
C LEU A 158 -14.56 4.05 19.39
N PRO A 159 -13.22 4.16 19.54
CA PRO A 159 -12.50 5.37 19.16
C PRO A 159 -12.40 5.47 17.63
N THR A 160 -12.73 6.63 17.09
CA THR A 160 -12.75 6.88 15.63
C THR A 160 -11.76 7.97 15.19
N THR A 161 -11.04 8.58 16.12
CA THR A 161 -9.97 9.53 15.85
C THR A 161 -8.72 9.17 16.65
N LEU A 162 -7.56 9.66 16.23
CA LEU A 162 -6.29 9.43 16.94
C LEU A 162 -6.36 9.91 18.40
N ASN A 163 -7.01 11.05 18.64
CA ASN A 163 -7.18 11.57 20.00
C ASN A 163 -8.14 10.72 20.84
N GLU A 164 -9.24 10.26 20.25
CA GLU A 164 -10.14 9.32 20.91
C GLU A 164 -9.45 7.99 21.21
N LEU A 165 -8.56 7.50 20.32
CA LEU A 165 -7.77 6.29 20.56
C LEU A 165 -6.85 6.44 21.77
N LEU A 166 -6.18 7.60 21.94
CA LEU A 166 -5.37 7.87 23.12
C LEU A 166 -6.22 7.87 24.40
N ASN A 167 -7.36 8.56 24.38
CA ASN A 167 -8.27 8.62 25.53
C ASN A 167 -8.83 7.22 25.86
N TRP A 168 -9.23 6.47 24.84
CA TRP A 168 -9.72 5.11 24.99
C TRP A 168 -8.65 4.18 25.57
N SER A 169 -7.42 4.26 25.08
CA SER A 169 -6.29 3.46 25.59
C SER A 169 -5.97 3.79 27.05
N THR A 170 -6.14 5.04 27.45
CA THR A 170 -5.97 5.45 28.86
C THR A 170 -7.04 4.83 29.78
N GLN A 171 -8.27 4.69 29.28
CA GLN A 171 -9.39 4.06 30.02
C GLN A 171 -9.35 2.53 29.94
N ASN A 172 -8.69 1.96 28.94
CA ASN A 172 -8.57 0.54 28.67
C ASN A 172 -7.09 0.12 28.54
N PRO A 173 -6.28 0.26 29.60
CA PRO A 173 -4.85 0.01 29.52
C PRO A 173 -4.55 -1.44 29.11
N GLY A 174 -3.57 -1.61 28.26
CA GLY A 174 -3.14 -2.91 27.75
C GLY A 174 -3.95 -3.44 26.57
N ARG A 175 -5.04 -2.78 26.15
CA ARG A 175 -5.96 -3.30 25.11
C ARG A 175 -5.67 -2.83 23.69
N PHE A 176 -4.64 -2.02 23.51
CA PHE A 176 -4.12 -1.57 22.23
C PHE A 176 -2.59 -1.65 22.22
N SER A 177 -2.01 -1.85 21.06
CA SER A 177 -0.58 -1.69 20.80
C SER A 177 -0.30 -1.69 19.30
N TYR A 178 0.98 -1.53 18.91
CA TYR A 178 1.42 -1.58 17.52
C TYR A 178 2.77 -2.31 17.41
N PRO A 179 3.10 -2.91 16.25
CA PRO A 179 4.41 -3.53 16.03
C PRO A 179 5.53 -2.50 16.08
N LYS A 180 6.68 -2.86 16.65
CA LYS A 180 7.83 -1.94 16.67
C LYS A 180 8.42 -1.72 15.28
N PRO A 181 8.99 -0.54 14.99
CA PRO A 181 9.84 -0.35 13.82
C PRO A 181 10.98 -1.41 13.78
N PRO A 182 11.39 -1.91 12.61
CA PRO A 182 11.02 -1.43 11.26
C PRO A 182 9.78 -2.10 10.65
N ASP A 183 8.95 -2.83 11.41
CA ASP A 183 7.74 -3.48 10.87
C ASP A 183 6.88 -2.47 10.08
N PHE A 184 6.39 -2.90 8.91
CA PHE A 184 5.60 -2.06 8.00
C PHE A 184 4.34 -1.50 8.65
N LEU A 185 3.59 -2.32 9.42
CA LEU A 185 2.36 -1.86 10.08
C LEU A 185 2.67 -0.88 11.22
N GLY A 186 3.73 -1.16 11.99
CA GLY A 186 4.19 -0.23 13.03
C GLY A 186 4.58 1.12 12.45
N MET A 187 5.35 1.11 11.36
CA MET A 187 5.71 2.34 10.65
C MET A 187 4.48 3.04 10.05
N SER A 188 3.49 2.29 9.56
CA SER A 188 2.25 2.86 9.02
C SER A 188 1.43 3.56 10.11
N PHE A 189 1.35 2.99 11.32
CA PHE A 189 0.71 3.65 12.45
C PHE A 189 1.44 4.93 12.87
N LEU A 190 2.77 4.92 12.93
CA LEU A 190 3.57 6.10 13.30
C LEU A 190 3.44 7.22 12.25
N LYS A 191 3.43 6.88 10.95
CA LYS A 191 3.20 7.85 9.87
C LYS A 191 1.77 8.40 9.90
N TYR A 192 0.78 7.53 10.12
CA TYR A 192 -0.61 7.96 10.31
C TYR A 192 -0.72 8.97 11.45
N ALA A 193 -0.17 8.65 12.62
CA ALA A 193 -0.18 9.55 13.77
C ALA A 193 0.52 10.87 13.44
N LEU A 194 1.69 10.84 12.79
CA LEU A 194 2.42 12.03 12.37
C LEU A 194 1.56 12.95 11.48
N VAL A 195 0.93 12.38 10.45
CA VAL A 195 0.10 13.14 9.50
C VAL A 195 -1.11 13.75 10.21
N ILE A 196 -1.81 12.99 11.08
CA ILE A 196 -2.97 13.50 11.84
C ILE A 196 -2.58 14.63 12.79
N LEU A 197 -1.48 14.47 13.52
CA LEU A 197 -1.02 15.49 14.47
C LEU A 197 -0.68 16.82 13.79
N HIS A 198 -0.35 16.79 12.50
CA HIS A 198 -0.08 18.00 11.71
C HIS A 198 -1.29 18.57 10.97
N GLN A 199 -2.48 17.93 11.02
CA GLN A 199 -3.66 18.44 10.30
C GLN A 199 -4.08 19.87 10.68
N GLN A 200 -3.86 20.26 11.91
CA GLN A 200 -4.16 21.60 12.43
C GLN A 200 -2.95 22.53 12.45
N SER A 201 -1.79 22.07 11.97
CA SER A 201 -0.59 22.89 11.86
C SER A 201 -0.72 23.91 10.71
N SER A 202 0.17 24.90 10.68
CA SER A 202 0.26 25.82 9.54
C SER A 202 0.56 25.08 8.24
N GLU A 203 0.14 25.65 7.11
CA GLU A 203 0.37 25.04 5.77
C GLU A 203 1.87 24.82 5.49
N ASN A 204 2.74 25.69 6.02
CA ASN A 204 4.19 25.52 5.87
C ASN A 204 4.69 24.24 6.57
N ILE A 205 4.17 23.90 7.75
CA ILE A 205 4.55 22.66 8.46
C ILE A 205 3.96 21.44 7.76
N LYS A 206 2.70 21.51 7.31
CA LYS A 206 2.09 20.43 6.50
C LYS A 206 2.88 20.15 5.23
N ALA A 207 3.35 21.20 4.55
CA ALA A 207 4.15 21.05 3.34
C ALA A 207 5.50 20.34 3.60
N GLN A 208 6.06 20.45 4.81
CA GLN A 208 7.31 19.75 5.15
C GLN A 208 7.16 18.24 5.17
N LEU A 209 5.95 17.69 5.41
CA LEU A 209 5.72 16.24 5.32
C LEU A 209 5.98 15.69 3.92
N ASN A 210 5.81 16.52 2.88
CA ASN A 210 6.06 16.16 1.48
C ASN A 210 7.48 16.50 1.02
N GLN A 211 8.33 17.02 1.92
CA GLN A 211 9.73 17.33 1.66
C GLN A 211 10.65 16.36 2.40
N ALA A 212 11.88 16.26 1.95
CA ALA A 212 12.86 15.41 2.61
C ALA A 212 13.10 15.82 4.07
N ALA A 213 13.22 14.81 4.94
CA ALA A 213 13.68 15.00 6.31
C ALA A 213 15.14 15.45 6.29
N THR A 214 15.44 16.52 7.05
CA THR A 214 16.77 17.11 7.18
C THR A 214 17.07 17.37 8.65
N ALA A 215 18.32 17.60 9.01
CA ALA A 215 18.68 17.99 10.39
C ALA A 215 17.90 19.23 10.87
N ASN A 216 17.56 20.15 9.96
CA ASN A 216 16.90 21.42 10.31
C ASN A 216 15.40 21.29 10.57
N ASN A 217 14.68 20.35 9.92
CA ASN A 217 13.23 20.21 10.05
C ASN A 217 12.79 19.03 10.90
N THR A 218 13.63 18.03 11.10
CA THR A 218 13.28 16.77 11.77
C THR A 218 12.75 16.99 13.18
N ALA A 219 13.42 17.82 13.99
CA ALA A 219 12.99 18.08 15.35
C ALA A 219 11.60 18.72 15.41
N GLN A 220 11.35 19.74 14.57
CA GLN A 220 10.07 20.45 14.52
C GLN A 220 8.93 19.52 14.08
N VAL A 221 9.15 18.73 13.06
CA VAL A 221 8.13 17.86 12.48
C VAL A 221 7.84 16.65 13.38
N LEU A 222 8.84 16.05 14.03
CA LEU A 222 8.64 14.85 14.83
C LEU A 222 8.27 15.09 16.29
N THR A 223 8.48 16.30 16.84
CA THR A 223 8.15 16.59 18.25
C THR A 223 6.70 16.30 18.62
N PRO A 224 5.67 16.66 17.81
CA PRO A 224 4.29 16.30 18.13
C PRO A 224 4.07 14.77 18.20
N LEU A 225 4.73 14.00 17.36
CA LEU A 225 4.66 12.54 17.39
C LEU A 225 5.25 11.99 18.70
N TRP A 226 6.42 12.48 19.10
CA TRP A 226 7.04 12.04 20.37
C TRP A 226 6.19 12.40 21.59
N ASN A 227 5.62 13.58 21.62
CA ASN A 227 4.72 14.01 22.69
C ASN A 227 3.45 13.13 22.76
N PHE A 228 2.92 12.73 21.63
CA PHE A 228 1.80 11.79 21.56
C PHE A 228 2.21 10.40 22.05
N LEU A 229 3.33 9.87 21.58
CA LEU A 229 3.81 8.54 21.97
C LEU A 229 4.18 8.45 23.45
N ASN A 230 4.74 9.50 24.02
CA ASN A 230 5.03 9.56 25.47
C ASN A 230 3.76 9.43 26.35
N LYS A 231 2.60 9.88 25.83
CA LYS A 231 1.29 9.70 26.50
C LYS A 231 0.69 8.33 26.20
N LEU A 232 0.88 7.83 24.99
CA LEU A 232 0.28 6.56 24.54
C LEU A 232 1.00 5.34 25.13
N HIS A 233 2.34 5.31 25.14
CA HIS A 233 3.11 4.11 25.49
C HIS A 233 2.77 3.54 26.86
N PRO A 234 2.61 4.34 27.95
CA PRO A 234 2.24 3.78 29.26
C PRO A 234 0.89 3.04 29.26
N THR A 235 0.02 3.30 28.28
CA THR A 235 -1.31 2.68 28.16
C THR A 235 -1.33 1.46 27.27
N LEU A 236 -0.26 1.18 26.52
CA LEU A 236 -0.19 0.06 25.58
C LEU A 236 -0.09 -1.29 26.30
N TRP A 237 -0.27 -2.36 25.53
CA TRP A 237 -0.06 -3.73 25.97
C TRP A 237 1.29 -3.84 26.71
N ARG A 238 1.27 -4.50 27.87
CA ARG A 238 2.41 -4.59 28.82
C ARG A 238 3.05 -3.25 29.19
N GLY A 239 2.22 -2.21 29.25
CA GLY A 239 2.69 -0.85 29.64
C GLY A 239 3.69 -0.24 28.65
N GLY A 240 3.67 -0.67 27.37
CA GLY A 240 4.58 -0.17 26.35
C GLY A 240 6.06 -0.55 26.56
N THR A 241 6.35 -1.51 27.42
CA THR A 241 7.72 -2.03 27.63
C THR A 241 8.07 -3.17 26.66
N HIS A 242 7.04 -3.76 26.03
CA HIS A 242 7.18 -4.82 25.03
C HIS A 242 6.35 -4.49 23.82
N PHE A 243 6.93 -4.66 22.65
CA PHE A 243 6.27 -4.42 21.37
C PHE A 243 6.29 -5.69 20.51
N MET A 244 5.23 -5.88 19.74
CA MET A 244 5.14 -6.97 18.75
C MET A 244 6.18 -6.78 17.66
N GLN A 245 6.62 -7.90 17.07
CA GLN A 245 7.59 -7.90 15.97
C GLN A 245 6.90 -7.76 14.59
N SER A 246 5.59 -8.06 14.52
CA SER A 246 4.87 -8.10 13.25
C SER A 246 3.35 -7.95 13.43
N GLY A 247 2.67 -7.59 12.34
CA GLY A 247 1.21 -7.60 12.28
C GLY A 247 0.59 -8.98 12.54
N ALA A 248 1.27 -10.07 12.17
CA ALA A 248 0.81 -11.42 12.47
C ALA A 248 0.78 -11.69 13.99
N GLN A 249 1.78 -11.20 14.72
CA GLN A 249 1.77 -11.30 16.18
C GLN A 249 0.69 -10.41 16.79
N MET A 250 0.47 -9.20 16.27
CA MET A 250 -0.64 -8.32 16.70
C MET A 250 -2.00 -9.01 16.51
N ARG A 251 -2.23 -9.68 15.37
CA ARG A 251 -3.47 -10.42 15.11
C ARG A 251 -3.68 -11.56 16.11
N ARG A 252 -2.63 -12.31 16.45
CA ARG A 252 -2.72 -13.37 17.48
C ARG A 252 -3.14 -12.82 18.85
N LEU A 253 -2.61 -11.68 19.25
CA LEU A 253 -3.00 -11.05 20.52
C LEU A 253 -4.48 -10.60 20.53
N VAL A 254 -5.07 -10.29 19.35
CA VAL A 254 -6.52 -10.06 19.24
C VAL A 254 -7.28 -11.39 19.37
N ASP A 255 -6.83 -12.47 18.73
CA ASP A 255 -7.43 -13.80 18.86
C ASP A 255 -7.37 -14.31 20.31
N ASP A 256 -6.26 -14.10 20.97
CA ASP A 256 -6.04 -14.41 22.39
C ASP A 256 -6.78 -13.45 23.36
N THR A 257 -7.56 -12.51 22.83
CA THR A 257 -8.32 -11.50 23.60
C THR A 257 -7.46 -10.55 24.46
N GLU A 258 -6.15 -10.49 24.22
CA GLU A 258 -5.25 -9.56 24.90
C GLU A 258 -5.39 -8.12 24.32
N LEU A 259 -5.59 -7.98 23.02
CA LEU A 259 -5.91 -6.70 22.37
C LEU A 259 -7.39 -6.66 21.98
N SER A 260 -8.01 -5.49 22.13
CA SER A 260 -9.38 -5.23 21.69
C SER A 260 -9.47 -4.46 20.38
N ILE A 261 -8.40 -3.71 20.04
CA ILE A 261 -8.25 -2.95 18.80
C ILE A 261 -6.90 -3.28 18.18
N ALA A 262 -6.92 -3.48 16.87
CA ALA A 262 -5.73 -3.62 16.04
C ALA A 262 -5.97 -3.00 14.66
N PHE A 263 -4.99 -3.10 13.76
CA PHE A 263 -5.09 -2.52 12.43
C PHE A 263 -4.30 -3.35 11.41
N THR A 264 -4.61 -3.13 10.14
CA THR A 264 -3.93 -3.72 8.99
C THR A 264 -3.83 -2.68 7.88
N PHE A 265 -2.93 -2.88 6.93
CA PHE A 265 -2.88 -2.11 5.70
C PHE A 265 -3.58 -2.84 4.52
N SER A 266 -4.16 -4.01 4.80
CA SER A 266 -4.93 -4.83 3.86
C SER A 266 -6.31 -5.12 4.45
N ALA A 267 -7.30 -4.29 4.18
CA ALA A 267 -8.67 -4.45 4.68
C ALA A 267 -9.27 -5.86 4.44
N PRO A 268 -8.97 -6.54 3.30
CA PRO A 268 -9.46 -7.91 3.04
C PRO A 268 -8.86 -8.98 3.95
N GLU A 269 -7.72 -8.72 4.56
CA GLU A 269 -7.07 -9.67 5.50
C GLU A 269 -7.98 -10.00 6.68
N VAL A 270 -8.75 -9.03 7.17
CA VAL A 270 -9.62 -9.21 8.34
C VAL A 270 -10.72 -10.26 8.10
N PRO A 271 -11.58 -10.13 7.07
CA PRO A 271 -12.57 -11.16 6.78
C PRO A 271 -11.95 -12.51 6.37
N ALA A 272 -10.78 -12.50 5.73
CA ALA A 272 -10.06 -13.73 5.41
C ALA A 272 -9.58 -14.45 6.68
N ALA A 273 -9.05 -13.72 7.66
CA ALA A 273 -8.62 -14.28 8.94
C ALA A 273 -9.80 -14.82 9.74
N VAL A 274 -10.95 -14.13 9.76
CA VAL A 274 -12.18 -14.64 10.41
C VAL A 274 -12.67 -15.93 9.75
N LYS A 275 -12.61 -16.04 8.42
CA LYS A 275 -12.99 -17.25 7.69
C LYS A 275 -12.06 -18.44 7.98
N ARG A 276 -10.79 -18.20 8.21
CA ARG A 276 -9.81 -19.24 8.57
C ARG A 276 -9.77 -19.56 10.06
N TYR A 277 -10.59 -18.89 10.87
CA TYR A 277 -10.58 -18.99 12.35
C TYR A 277 -9.28 -18.49 12.99
N ASP A 278 -8.55 -17.60 12.31
CA ASP A 278 -7.39 -16.85 12.85
C ASP A 278 -7.84 -15.60 13.64
N LEU A 279 -9.13 -15.26 13.58
CA LEU A 279 -9.79 -14.19 14.32
C LEU A 279 -11.24 -14.60 14.67
N PRO A 280 -11.77 -14.16 15.81
CA PRO A 280 -13.14 -14.47 16.23
C PRO A 280 -14.19 -13.83 15.31
N LYS A 281 -15.39 -14.43 15.26
CA LYS A 281 -16.53 -13.94 14.47
C LYS A 281 -17.06 -12.56 14.92
N SER A 282 -16.72 -12.14 16.12
CA SER A 282 -17.06 -10.84 16.69
C SER A 282 -16.28 -9.67 16.10
N ILE A 283 -15.22 -9.93 15.36
CA ILE A 283 -14.37 -8.88 14.76
C ILE A 283 -15.13 -8.06 13.72
N ARG A 284 -14.93 -6.74 13.77
CA ARG A 284 -15.47 -5.77 12.82
C ARG A 284 -14.37 -4.79 12.38
N SER A 285 -14.32 -4.49 11.08
CA SER A 285 -13.43 -3.46 10.54
C SER A 285 -14.09 -2.09 10.53
N TYR A 286 -13.28 -1.05 10.72
CA TYR A 286 -13.70 0.35 10.62
C TYR A 286 -12.58 1.25 10.11
N ALA A 287 -12.96 2.43 9.63
CA ALA A 287 -12.04 3.47 9.26
C ALA A 287 -12.06 4.60 10.29
N MET A 288 -10.92 5.21 10.53
CA MET A 288 -10.82 6.39 11.40
C MET A 288 -11.48 7.59 10.72
N ALA A 289 -12.24 8.38 11.49
CA ALA A 289 -12.98 9.55 11.00
C ALA A 289 -12.05 10.72 10.61
N ASP A 290 -10.91 10.83 11.27
CA ASP A 290 -9.87 11.84 10.96
C ASP A 290 -9.07 11.51 9.70
N GLY A 291 -9.22 10.32 9.14
CA GLY A 291 -8.67 9.89 7.86
C GLY A 291 -7.97 8.54 7.92
N SER A 292 -7.69 8.00 6.75
CA SER A 292 -6.97 6.74 6.59
C SER A 292 -5.73 6.95 5.74
N LEU A 293 -4.57 6.62 6.28
CA LEU A 293 -3.33 6.63 5.51
C LEU A 293 -3.46 5.62 4.37
N SER A 294 -3.20 6.06 3.15
CA SER A 294 -3.40 5.24 1.96
C SER A 294 -2.24 5.41 1.00
N ASN A 295 -1.90 4.32 0.31
CA ASN A 295 -0.95 4.37 -0.79
C ASN A 295 -1.53 3.68 -2.02
N THR A 296 -0.97 4.03 -3.16
CA THR A 296 -1.22 3.37 -4.43
C THR A 296 -0.13 2.32 -4.64
N HIS A 297 -0.52 1.14 -5.14
CA HIS A 297 0.41 0.15 -5.64
C HIS A 297 0.72 0.48 -7.08
N PHE A 298 1.99 0.45 -7.44
CA PHE A 298 2.45 0.72 -8.80
C PHE A 298 3.16 -0.49 -9.39
N VAL A 299 3.16 -0.55 -10.72
CA VAL A 299 4.05 -1.40 -11.50
C VAL A 299 4.95 -0.51 -12.36
N ALA A 300 6.23 -0.81 -12.39
CA ALA A 300 7.21 -0.08 -13.17
C ALA A 300 7.96 -1.02 -14.11
N ILE A 301 8.51 -0.45 -15.19
CA ILE A 301 9.31 -1.15 -16.18
C ILE A 301 10.75 -0.65 -16.03
N PRO A 302 11.75 -1.51 -15.77
CA PRO A 302 13.15 -1.10 -15.78
C PRO A 302 13.60 -0.57 -17.15
N TYR A 303 14.58 0.32 -17.13
CA TYR A 303 15.11 0.97 -18.37
C TYR A 303 15.70 -0.04 -19.37
N ASN A 304 16.20 -1.17 -18.84
CA ASN A 304 16.87 -2.24 -19.60
C ASN A 304 16.00 -3.50 -19.77
N ALA A 305 14.69 -3.42 -19.52
CA ALA A 305 13.78 -4.54 -19.67
C ALA A 305 13.90 -5.19 -21.06
N SER A 306 13.97 -6.53 -21.12
CA SER A 306 14.09 -7.27 -22.38
C SER A 306 12.82 -7.17 -23.24
N HIS A 307 11.65 -7.06 -22.60
CA HIS A 307 10.35 -7.06 -23.25
C HIS A 307 9.45 -5.89 -22.83
N PRO A 308 9.88 -4.63 -23.04
CA PRO A 308 9.18 -3.46 -22.50
C PRO A 308 7.79 -3.25 -23.12
N GLN A 309 7.54 -3.65 -24.37
CA GLN A 309 6.21 -3.56 -24.99
C GLN A 309 5.26 -4.59 -24.38
N SER A 310 5.70 -5.82 -24.18
CA SER A 310 4.90 -6.85 -23.51
C SER A 310 4.59 -6.48 -22.06
N ALA A 311 5.55 -5.89 -21.35
CA ALA A 311 5.36 -5.38 -20.00
C ALA A 311 4.29 -4.27 -19.95
N GLN A 312 4.25 -3.37 -20.96
CA GLN A 312 3.19 -2.37 -21.11
C GLN A 312 1.81 -3.00 -21.36
N LEU A 313 1.72 -4.07 -22.18
CA LEU A 313 0.46 -4.80 -22.37
C LEU A 313 -0.03 -5.42 -21.06
N VAL A 314 0.87 -6.05 -20.30
CA VAL A 314 0.55 -6.62 -18.99
C VAL A 314 0.09 -5.51 -18.03
N ALA A 315 0.81 -4.40 -17.94
CA ALA A 315 0.44 -3.29 -17.07
C ALA A 315 -0.93 -2.69 -17.44
N ASN A 316 -1.20 -2.51 -18.74
CA ASN A 316 -2.52 -2.05 -19.22
C ASN A 316 -3.63 -3.06 -18.89
N PHE A 317 -3.36 -4.37 -19.01
CA PHE A 317 -4.32 -5.39 -18.59
C PHE A 317 -4.60 -5.33 -17.09
N LEU A 318 -3.56 -5.24 -16.24
CA LEU A 318 -3.71 -5.11 -14.77
C LEU A 318 -4.53 -3.87 -14.38
N LEU A 319 -4.50 -2.82 -15.20
CA LEU A 319 -5.27 -1.59 -15.03
C LEU A 319 -6.66 -1.64 -15.69
N SER A 320 -7.00 -2.70 -16.41
CA SER A 320 -8.31 -2.84 -17.06
C SER A 320 -9.46 -2.97 -16.06
N PRO A 321 -10.69 -2.54 -16.42
CA PRO A 321 -11.87 -2.73 -15.58
C PRO A 321 -12.09 -4.18 -15.16
N GLU A 322 -11.83 -5.14 -16.04
CA GLU A 322 -11.92 -6.57 -15.76
C GLU A 322 -10.95 -7.01 -14.66
N ALA A 323 -9.66 -6.67 -14.81
CA ALA A 323 -8.62 -7.06 -13.85
C ALA A 323 -8.83 -6.36 -12.49
N GLN A 324 -9.22 -5.10 -12.50
CA GLN A 324 -9.49 -4.31 -11.30
C GLN A 324 -10.74 -4.82 -10.55
N ALA A 325 -11.81 -5.16 -11.27
CA ALA A 325 -13.00 -5.74 -10.68
C ALA A 325 -12.74 -7.14 -10.10
N GLN A 326 -11.96 -7.96 -10.78
CA GLN A 326 -11.55 -9.28 -10.27
C GLN A 326 -10.72 -9.14 -9.00
N LYS A 327 -9.74 -8.25 -9.00
CA LYS A 327 -8.86 -7.98 -7.86
C LYS A 327 -9.65 -7.50 -6.64
N GLN A 328 -10.67 -6.66 -6.82
CA GLN A 328 -11.48 -6.09 -5.74
C GLN A 328 -12.37 -7.11 -5.04
N LYS A 329 -12.61 -8.28 -5.62
CA LYS A 329 -13.43 -9.32 -4.97
C LYS A 329 -12.75 -9.83 -3.70
N ALA A 330 -13.46 -9.78 -2.56
CA ALA A 330 -12.90 -10.10 -1.24
C ALA A 330 -12.38 -11.56 -1.10
N HIS A 331 -12.83 -12.49 -1.95
CA HIS A 331 -12.37 -13.87 -1.96
C HIS A 331 -11.21 -14.12 -2.94
N ILE A 332 -10.85 -13.11 -3.74
CA ILE A 332 -9.69 -13.14 -4.65
C ILE A 332 -8.51 -12.44 -3.98
N TRP A 333 -8.55 -11.12 -3.85
CA TRP A 333 -7.59 -10.32 -3.12
C TRP A 333 -8.29 -9.28 -2.25
N GLY A 334 -9.32 -8.60 -2.79
CA GLY A 334 -10.09 -7.56 -2.11
C GLY A 334 -9.41 -6.19 -2.14
N ASP A 335 -8.32 -6.04 -2.90
CA ASP A 335 -7.61 -4.79 -3.04
C ASP A 335 -8.45 -3.76 -3.79
N LYS A 336 -8.49 -2.51 -3.31
CA LYS A 336 -9.32 -1.46 -3.87
C LYS A 336 -8.86 -1.09 -5.29
N SER A 337 -9.82 -0.93 -6.19
CA SER A 337 -9.55 -0.46 -7.54
C SER A 337 -9.03 0.98 -7.55
N VAL A 338 -8.07 1.26 -8.43
CA VAL A 338 -7.59 2.62 -8.74
C VAL A 338 -8.48 3.35 -9.76
N LEU A 339 -9.45 2.64 -10.36
CA LEU A 339 -10.33 3.21 -11.38
C LEU A 339 -11.46 4.03 -10.73
N ILE A 340 -11.74 5.16 -11.32
CA ILE A 340 -12.86 6.02 -10.93
C ILE A 340 -14.11 5.54 -11.66
N GLN A 341 -15.10 5.02 -10.93
CA GLN A 341 -16.26 4.36 -11.52
C GLN A 341 -17.07 5.27 -12.48
N SER A 342 -17.14 6.57 -12.23
CA SER A 342 -17.82 7.52 -13.14
C SER A 342 -17.14 7.69 -14.50
N ARG A 343 -15.90 7.20 -14.66
CA ARG A 343 -15.17 7.17 -15.92
C ARG A 343 -15.41 5.89 -16.73
N LEU A 344 -16.09 4.91 -16.14
CA LEU A 344 -16.37 3.61 -16.76
C LEU A 344 -17.73 3.61 -17.43
N THR A 345 -17.90 2.76 -18.47
CA THR A 345 -19.20 2.51 -19.06
C THR A 345 -20.13 1.76 -18.09
N PRO A 346 -21.46 1.77 -18.29
CA PRO A 346 -22.39 0.99 -17.45
C PRO A 346 -22.04 -0.52 -17.39
N GLU A 347 -21.60 -1.10 -18.50
CA GLU A 347 -21.18 -2.50 -18.58
C GLU A 347 -19.92 -2.75 -17.76
N GLN A 348 -18.92 -1.86 -17.83
CA GLN A 348 -17.71 -1.93 -17.02
C GLN A 348 -18.01 -1.72 -15.52
N GLN A 349 -18.90 -0.80 -15.16
CA GLN A 349 -19.34 -0.61 -13.77
C GLN A 349 -20.03 -1.86 -13.21
N ALA A 350 -20.78 -2.59 -14.04
CA ALA A 350 -21.45 -3.82 -13.65
C ALA A 350 -20.48 -4.90 -13.16
N LEU A 351 -19.22 -4.90 -13.63
CA LEU A 351 -18.17 -5.84 -13.19
C LEU A 351 -17.83 -5.66 -11.70
N PHE A 352 -18.00 -4.46 -11.15
CA PHE A 352 -17.69 -4.12 -9.76
C PHE A 352 -18.84 -4.40 -8.78
N LYS A 353 -20.00 -4.87 -9.25
CA LYS A 353 -21.07 -5.28 -8.36
C LYS A 353 -20.64 -6.52 -7.58
N THR A 354 -20.54 -6.37 -6.25
CA THR A 354 -20.09 -7.44 -5.36
C THR A 354 -21.27 -8.11 -4.65
N ALA A 355 -21.09 -9.36 -4.26
CA ALA A 355 -21.99 -10.04 -3.31
C ALA A 355 -21.99 -9.31 -1.94
N LYS A 356 -22.99 -9.63 -1.09
CA LYS A 356 -23.08 -9.07 0.26
C LYS A 356 -21.74 -9.22 0.99
N PRO A 357 -21.15 -8.13 1.53
CA PRO A 357 -19.85 -8.20 2.19
C PRO A 357 -19.92 -9.03 3.46
N HIS A 358 -18.78 -9.63 3.85
CA HIS A 358 -18.66 -10.33 5.12
C HIS A 358 -18.86 -9.34 6.29
N PRO A 359 -19.49 -9.74 7.42
CA PRO A 359 -19.73 -8.83 8.57
C PRO A 359 -18.47 -8.16 9.13
N SER A 360 -17.30 -8.81 9.03
CA SER A 360 -16.03 -8.25 9.47
C SER A 360 -15.30 -7.43 8.38
N ALA A 361 -15.82 -7.37 7.15
CA ALA A 361 -15.23 -6.54 6.10
C ALA A 361 -15.41 -5.06 6.42
N LEU A 362 -14.46 -4.24 5.96
CA LEU A 362 -14.60 -2.80 6.04
C LEU A 362 -15.86 -2.36 5.27
N PRO A 363 -16.80 -1.63 5.89
CA PRO A 363 -18.01 -1.20 5.21
C PRO A 363 -17.68 -0.30 4.01
N PHE A 364 -18.47 -0.45 2.95
CA PHE A 364 -18.31 0.36 1.74
C PHE A 364 -18.41 1.86 2.07
N ASN A 365 -17.54 2.67 1.48
CA ASN A 365 -17.47 4.13 1.72
C ASN A 365 -17.20 4.55 3.18
N SER A 366 -16.69 3.69 4.04
CA SER A 366 -16.32 4.06 5.41
C SER A 366 -15.08 4.99 5.47
N ILE A 367 -14.15 4.87 4.53
CA ILE A 367 -13.03 5.82 4.40
C ILE A 367 -13.55 7.11 3.77
N LYS A 368 -13.76 8.13 4.61
CA LYS A 368 -14.25 9.45 4.18
C LYS A 368 -13.14 10.37 3.72
N ARG A 369 -11.93 10.17 4.25
CA ARG A 369 -10.77 10.98 3.94
C ARG A 369 -9.54 10.09 3.76
N THR A 370 -8.90 10.21 2.62
CA THR A 370 -7.63 9.58 2.32
C THR A 370 -6.48 10.52 2.71
N LEU A 371 -5.50 10.01 3.40
CA LEU A 371 -4.27 10.71 3.78
C LEU A 371 -3.13 10.16 2.92
N SER A 372 -2.33 11.07 2.37
CA SER A 372 -1.14 10.70 1.61
C SER A 372 -0.01 10.28 2.54
N GLU A 373 0.83 9.36 2.06
CA GLU A 373 2.09 9.02 2.71
C GLU A 373 3.02 10.25 2.73
N PRO A 374 3.75 10.49 3.82
CA PRO A 374 4.79 11.51 3.85
C PRO A 374 5.99 11.09 3.01
N HIS A 375 6.88 12.04 2.72
CA HIS A 375 8.12 11.78 1.96
C HIS A 375 8.90 10.57 2.56
N PRO A 376 9.46 9.66 1.75
CA PRO A 376 10.07 8.40 2.21
C PRO A 376 11.17 8.57 3.25
N SER A 377 11.91 9.66 3.22
CA SER A 377 12.98 9.95 4.19
C SER A 377 12.49 10.07 5.64
N TRP A 378 11.19 10.37 5.87
CA TRP A 378 10.61 10.38 7.21
C TRP A 378 10.59 9.00 7.86
N VAL A 379 10.58 7.92 7.08
CA VAL A 379 10.66 6.55 7.59
C VAL A 379 11.93 6.36 8.42
N ASN A 380 13.08 6.73 7.87
CA ASN A 380 14.36 6.63 8.57
C ASN A 380 14.43 7.54 9.80
N ALA A 381 13.95 8.79 9.68
CA ALA A 381 13.94 9.74 10.79
C ALA A 381 13.04 9.27 11.97
N ILE A 382 11.85 8.73 11.65
CA ILE A 382 10.94 8.14 12.65
C ILE A 382 11.59 6.91 13.30
N MET A 383 12.14 5.99 12.50
CA MET A 383 12.75 4.76 12.99
C MET A 383 13.90 5.05 13.96
N GLN A 384 14.85 5.91 13.56
CA GLN A 384 15.98 6.31 14.40
C GLN A 384 15.50 7.03 15.68
N GLY A 385 14.57 7.97 15.54
CA GLY A 385 14.02 8.70 16.68
C GLY A 385 13.26 7.79 17.65
N TRP A 386 12.52 6.80 17.14
CA TRP A 386 11.82 5.81 17.95
C TRP A 386 12.82 4.91 18.70
N GLN A 387 13.84 4.40 17.99
CA GLN A 387 14.85 3.53 18.57
C GLN A 387 15.64 4.23 19.70
N THR A 388 16.00 5.49 19.49
CA THR A 388 16.71 6.30 20.50
C THR A 388 15.87 6.54 21.77
N ARG A 389 14.54 6.68 21.63
CA ARG A 389 13.65 7.03 22.75
C ARG A 389 13.07 5.82 23.47
N TYR A 390 12.75 4.76 22.71
CA TYR A 390 11.95 3.64 23.19
C TYR A 390 12.59 2.29 22.89
N GLY A 391 13.68 2.27 22.13
CA GLY A 391 14.46 1.05 21.92
C GLY A 391 15.03 0.57 23.24
N VAL A 392 14.56 -0.59 23.71
CA VAL A 392 15.10 -1.21 24.91
C VAL A 392 16.55 -1.61 24.59
N SER A 393 17.52 -1.10 25.32
CA SER A 393 18.86 -1.65 25.35
C SER A 393 18.71 -3.12 25.75
N GLN A 394 19.04 -4.02 24.82
CA GLN A 394 19.13 -5.45 25.10
C GLN A 394 20.32 -5.71 26.02
#